data_b0f6c27cdedff1307947c7a8bd4e0210
#
_entry.id   b0f6c27cdedff1307947c7a8bd4e0210
#
_cell.length_a   1.000
_cell.length_b   1.000
_cell.length_c   1.000
_cell.angle_alpha   90.00
_cell.angle_beta   90.00
_cell.angle_gamma   90.00
#
_symmetry.space_group_name_H-M   'P 1'
#
loop_
_entity.id
_entity.type
_entity.pdbx_description
1 polymer ?
#
loop_
_entity_poly.entity_id
_entity_poly.type
_entity_poly.pdbx_seq_one_letter_code
_entity_poly.pdbx_strand_id
1 'polypeptide(L)'
;MPQTSYHVESLEQFPEFAFEQGWTDGLPVFPPTREVVQRMLDYVGRDPDEVIGTVFPGDGEATVRNIAANCAMAGCLPEYVPVVIAAVARMEKVIQAAGIKAR
;
A
#
# COMPACT_ATOMS: atom_id res chain seq x y z
N MET A 1 -4.06 -6.21 -10.38
CA MET A 1 -4.48 -4.81 -10.56
C MET A 1 -3.45 -4.07 -11.40
N PRO A 2 -3.87 -3.38 -12.44
CA PRO A 2 -2.89 -2.65 -13.26
C PRO A 2 -2.24 -1.53 -12.46
N GLN A 3 -0.96 -1.31 -12.74
CA GLN A 3 -0.22 -0.21 -12.15
C GLN A 3 -0.66 1.10 -12.79
N THR A 4 -1.03 2.07 -11.95
CA THR A 4 -1.43 3.39 -12.40
C THR A 4 -0.36 4.39 -12.00
N SER A 5 0.04 5.23 -12.96
CA SER A 5 1.00 6.29 -12.70
C SER A 5 0.33 7.65 -12.84
N TYR A 6 0.73 8.57 -11.99
CA TYR A 6 0.24 9.94 -11.97
C TYR A 6 1.41 10.91 -12.12
N HIS A 7 1.14 12.08 -12.64
CA HIS A 7 2.12 13.15 -12.75
C HIS A 7 1.70 14.30 -11.85
N VAL A 8 2.60 14.73 -10.99
CA VAL A 8 2.39 15.90 -10.13
C VAL A 8 3.51 16.89 -10.42
N GLU A 9 3.13 18.16 -10.64
CA GLU A 9 4.08 19.21 -11.06
C GLU A 9 5.21 19.44 -10.07
N SER A 10 4.92 19.33 -8.77
CA SER A 10 5.92 19.52 -7.73
C SER A 10 5.56 18.71 -6.49
N LEU A 11 6.55 18.48 -5.64
CA LEU A 11 6.32 17.79 -4.37
C LEU A 11 5.39 18.59 -3.44
N GLU A 12 5.38 19.90 -3.58
CA GLU A 12 4.51 20.76 -2.78
C GLU A 12 3.03 20.54 -3.07
N GLN A 13 2.71 20.11 -4.28
CA GLN A 13 1.32 19.84 -4.70
C GLN A 13 0.85 18.45 -4.30
N PHE A 14 1.75 17.57 -3.89
CA PHE A 14 1.40 16.18 -3.61
C PHE A 14 0.36 16.02 -2.49
N PRO A 15 0.45 16.73 -1.35
CA PRO A 15 -0.56 16.55 -0.29
C PRO A 15 -1.98 16.84 -0.75
N GLU A 16 -2.18 17.90 -1.52
CA GLU A 16 -3.50 18.24 -2.06
C GLU A 16 -3.96 17.18 -3.08
N PHE A 17 -3.04 16.76 -3.94
CA PHE A 17 -3.33 15.72 -4.92
C PHE A 17 -3.76 14.42 -4.23
N ALA A 18 -3.03 14.00 -3.18
CA ALA A 18 -3.35 12.78 -2.44
C ALA A 18 -4.71 12.89 -1.77
N PHE A 19 -5.05 14.07 -1.25
CA PHE A 19 -6.35 14.29 -0.65
C PHE A 19 -7.48 14.17 -1.69
N GLU A 20 -7.29 14.76 -2.86
CA GLU A 20 -8.27 14.69 -3.95
C GLU A 20 -8.48 13.26 -4.44
N GLN A 21 -7.42 12.44 -4.42
CA GLN A 21 -7.52 11.04 -4.82
C GLN A 21 -8.13 10.15 -3.72
N GLY A 22 -8.36 10.69 -2.53
CA GLY A 22 -8.87 9.91 -1.42
C GLY A 22 -7.84 9.03 -0.76
N TRP A 23 -6.55 9.29 -0.98
CA TRP A 23 -5.46 8.50 -0.39
C TRP A 23 -5.18 8.89 1.06
N THR A 24 -5.64 10.05 1.47
CA THR A 24 -5.49 10.53 2.84
C THR A 24 -6.72 11.34 3.21
N ASP A 25 -7.02 11.42 4.49
CA ASP A 25 -8.12 12.23 5.03
C ASP A 25 -7.65 13.65 5.41
N GLY A 26 -6.45 14.01 4.99
CA GLY A 26 -5.86 15.32 5.28
C GLY A 26 -4.56 15.25 6.05
N LEU A 27 -4.21 14.09 6.60
CA LEU A 27 -2.91 13.91 7.26
C LEU A 27 -1.80 13.90 6.21
N PRO A 28 -0.62 14.43 6.54
CA PRO A 28 0.51 14.43 5.62
C PRO A 28 0.92 13.02 5.23
N VAL A 29 1.20 12.82 3.94
CA VAL A 29 1.73 11.56 3.42
C VAL A 29 2.92 11.86 2.51
N PHE A 30 3.82 10.89 2.38
CA PHE A 30 4.96 11.00 1.48
C PHE A 30 4.57 10.51 0.10
N PRO A 31 5.15 11.07 -0.98
CA PRO A 31 4.84 10.59 -2.33
C PRO A 31 5.45 9.20 -2.56
N PRO A 32 4.63 8.23 -3.01
CA PRO A 32 5.14 6.90 -3.34
C PRO A 32 5.71 6.90 -4.75
N THR A 33 6.88 7.54 -4.91
CA THR A 33 7.54 7.60 -6.21
C THR A 33 7.97 6.22 -6.66
N ARG A 34 8.22 6.06 -7.96
CA ARG A 34 8.69 4.78 -8.50
C ARG A 34 9.97 4.33 -7.82
N GLU A 35 10.89 5.27 -7.59
CA GLU A 35 12.18 4.96 -6.99
C GLU A 35 12.02 4.45 -5.57
N VAL A 36 11.17 5.07 -4.77
CA VAL A 36 10.93 4.66 -3.38
C VAL A 36 10.25 3.30 -3.35
N VAL A 37 9.20 3.12 -4.13
CA VAL A 37 8.47 1.84 -4.17
C VAL A 37 9.39 0.73 -4.68
N GLN A 38 10.19 1.01 -5.70
CA GLN A 38 11.09 0.00 -6.25
C GLN A 38 12.14 -0.44 -5.23
N ARG A 39 12.67 0.49 -4.42
CA ARG A 39 13.61 0.12 -3.34
C ARG A 39 12.96 -0.82 -2.33
N MET A 40 11.70 -0.59 -2.01
CA MET A 40 10.96 -1.45 -1.10
C MET A 40 10.72 -2.84 -1.71
N LEU A 41 10.34 -2.88 -2.99
CA LEU A 41 10.12 -4.15 -3.68
C LEU A 41 11.42 -4.94 -3.81
N ASP A 42 12.53 -4.27 -4.09
CA ASP A 42 13.84 -4.92 -4.18
C ASP A 42 14.25 -5.52 -2.83
N TYR A 43 13.99 -4.81 -1.74
CA TYR A 43 14.30 -5.31 -0.41
C TYR A 43 13.48 -6.54 -0.06
N VAL A 44 12.19 -6.52 -0.37
CA VAL A 44 11.27 -7.63 -0.06
C VAL A 44 11.59 -8.86 -0.88
N GLY A 45 11.93 -8.70 -2.15
CA GLY A 45 12.31 -9.82 -3.03
C GLY A 45 11.17 -10.76 -3.39
N ARG A 46 9.92 -10.32 -3.26
CA ARG A 46 8.75 -11.12 -3.64
C ARG A 46 8.15 -10.55 -4.92
N ASP A 47 7.30 -11.34 -5.58
CA ASP A 47 6.57 -10.89 -6.76
C ASP A 47 5.70 -9.69 -6.37
N PRO A 48 5.88 -8.52 -7.02
CA PRO A 48 5.08 -7.34 -6.71
C PRO A 48 3.58 -7.53 -6.88
N ASP A 49 3.18 -8.45 -7.75
CA ASP A 49 1.76 -8.70 -8.03
C ASP A 49 1.18 -9.82 -7.19
N GLU A 50 1.97 -10.39 -6.28
CA GLU A 50 1.49 -11.42 -5.37
C GLU A 50 0.41 -10.85 -4.46
N VAL A 51 -0.73 -11.52 -4.39
CA VAL A 51 -1.84 -11.12 -3.52
C VAL A 51 -1.59 -11.68 -2.13
N ILE A 52 -1.50 -10.79 -1.13
CA ILE A 52 -1.29 -11.20 0.25
C ILE A 52 -2.62 -11.42 0.97
N GLY A 53 -3.62 -10.63 0.63
CA GLY A 53 -4.93 -10.77 1.25
C GLY A 53 -5.94 -9.83 0.61
N THR A 54 -7.16 -9.88 1.12
CA THR A 54 -8.23 -9.00 0.69
C THR A 54 -8.48 -7.98 1.80
N VAL A 55 -8.47 -6.70 1.45
CA VAL A 55 -8.63 -5.64 2.43
C VAL A 55 -10.10 -5.33 2.63
N PHE A 56 -10.56 -5.54 3.85
CA PHE A 56 -11.91 -5.19 4.26
C PHE A 56 -11.99 -3.68 4.57
N PRO A 57 -13.08 -2.99 4.21
CA PRO A 57 -14.35 -3.52 3.70
C PRO A 57 -14.50 -3.51 2.18
N GLY A 58 -13.55 -3.05 1.43
CA GLY A 58 -13.73 -2.77 0.01
C GLY A 58 -13.46 -3.92 -0.95
N ASP A 59 -13.17 -5.13 -0.49
CA ASP A 59 -12.80 -6.28 -1.30
C ASP A 59 -11.59 -6.04 -2.21
N GLY A 60 -10.80 -5.02 -1.90
CA GLY A 60 -9.58 -4.72 -2.66
C GLY A 60 -8.48 -5.72 -2.35
N GLU A 61 -7.81 -6.19 -3.38
CA GLU A 61 -6.66 -7.07 -3.20
C GLU A 61 -5.46 -6.30 -2.68
N ALA A 62 -4.83 -6.80 -1.62
CA ALA A 62 -3.59 -6.24 -1.09
C ALA A 62 -2.43 -7.00 -1.72
N THR A 63 -1.86 -6.44 -2.78
CA THR A 63 -0.67 -6.99 -3.41
C THR A 63 0.58 -6.48 -2.70
N VAL A 64 1.71 -7.16 -2.93
CA VAL A 64 3.00 -6.70 -2.40
C VAL A 64 3.28 -5.26 -2.86
N ARG A 65 2.98 -4.95 -4.13
CA ARG A 65 3.16 -3.60 -4.69
C ARG A 65 2.29 -2.56 -3.96
N ASN A 66 1.02 -2.88 -3.72
CA ASN A 66 0.11 -1.97 -3.02
C ASN A 66 0.55 -1.73 -1.59
N ILE A 67 0.99 -2.78 -0.91
CA ILE A 67 1.51 -2.66 0.45
C ILE A 67 2.76 -1.79 0.47
N ALA A 68 3.68 -2.00 -0.48
CA ALA A 68 4.89 -1.19 -0.58
C ALA A 68 4.55 0.29 -0.81
N ALA A 69 3.61 0.57 -1.72
CA ALA A 69 3.20 1.94 -2.00
C ALA A 69 2.60 2.62 -0.76
N ASN A 70 1.75 1.90 -0.02
CA ASN A 70 1.17 2.43 1.21
C ASN A 70 2.23 2.65 2.29
N CYS A 71 3.19 1.75 2.40
CA CYS A 71 4.31 1.92 3.34
C CYS A 71 5.13 3.15 2.97
N ALA A 72 5.37 3.38 1.67
CA ALA A 72 6.08 4.57 1.20
C ALA A 72 5.34 5.84 1.61
N MET A 73 4.02 5.88 1.40
CA MET A 73 3.22 7.03 1.79
C MET A 73 3.25 7.29 3.30
N ALA A 74 3.34 6.24 4.09
CA ALA A 74 3.42 6.34 5.55
C ALA A 74 4.81 6.69 6.05
N GLY A 75 5.82 6.74 5.18
CA GLY A 75 7.19 7.06 5.57
C GLY A 75 7.97 5.89 6.13
N CYS A 76 7.52 4.66 5.86
CA CYS A 76 8.23 3.47 6.34
C CYS A 76 9.59 3.30 5.67
N LEU A 77 10.54 2.75 6.41
CA LEU A 77 11.78 2.27 5.82
C LEU A 77 11.51 0.93 5.11
N PRO A 78 12.31 0.58 4.08
CA PRO A 78 12.11 -0.71 3.38
C PRO A 78 12.11 -1.92 4.31
N GLU A 79 12.90 -1.89 5.38
CA GLU A 79 13.00 -3.00 6.34
C GLU A 79 11.68 -3.28 7.06
N TYR A 80 10.77 -2.31 7.09
CA TYR A 80 9.47 -2.48 7.76
C TYR A 80 8.44 -3.17 6.89
N VAL A 81 8.64 -3.19 5.57
CA VAL A 81 7.65 -3.74 4.63
C VAL A 81 7.36 -5.21 4.87
N PRO A 82 8.36 -6.09 5.12
CA PRO A 82 8.05 -7.50 5.44
C PRO A 82 7.16 -7.68 6.66
N VAL A 83 7.32 -6.81 7.67
CA VAL A 83 6.47 -6.87 8.87
C VAL A 83 5.03 -6.50 8.52
N VAL A 84 4.83 -5.48 7.69
CA VAL A 84 3.50 -5.07 7.26
C VAL A 84 2.85 -6.17 6.42
N ILE A 85 3.60 -6.80 5.53
CA ILE A 85 3.11 -7.93 4.74
C ILE A 85 2.63 -9.06 5.66
N ALA A 86 3.41 -9.41 6.66
CA ALA A 86 3.05 -10.44 7.61
C ALA A 86 1.78 -10.08 8.39
N ALA A 87 1.64 -8.80 8.78
CA ALA A 87 0.46 -8.32 9.48
C ALA A 87 -0.80 -8.41 8.61
N VAL A 88 -0.69 -8.05 7.33
CA VAL A 88 -1.82 -8.13 6.40
C VAL A 88 -2.23 -9.59 6.19
N ALA A 89 -1.26 -10.48 5.99
CA ALA A 89 -1.54 -11.91 5.83
C ALA A 89 -2.22 -12.49 7.07
N ARG A 90 -1.76 -12.09 8.26
CA ARG A 90 -2.36 -12.57 9.51
C ARG A 90 -3.77 -12.04 9.69
N MET A 91 -4.01 -10.77 9.36
CA MET A 91 -5.32 -10.16 9.45
C MET A 91 -6.34 -10.89 8.56
N GLU A 92 -5.94 -11.26 7.35
CA GLU A 92 -6.77 -12.04 6.44
C GLU A 92 -7.21 -13.34 7.08
N LYS A 93 -6.29 -14.08 7.70
CA LYS A 93 -6.59 -15.36 8.35
C LYS A 93 -7.54 -15.19 9.53
N VAL A 94 -7.33 -14.14 10.32
CA VAL A 94 -8.19 -13.85 11.47
C VAL A 94 -9.61 -13.53 11.03
N ILE A 95 -9.74 -12.72 9.99
CA ILE A 95 -11.05 -12.35 9.44
C ILE A 95 -11.78 -13.58 8.93
N GLN A 96 -11.09 -14.45 8.20
CA GLN A 96 -11.68 -15.70 7.68
C GLN A 96 -12.12 -16.62 8.82
N ALA A 97 -11.29 -16.78 9.85
CA ALA A 97 -11.59 -17.63 10.99
C ALA A 97 -12.80 -17.11 11.78
N ALA A 98 -12.97 -15.80 11.84
CA ALA A 98 -14.11 -15.18 12.53
C ALA A 98 -15.40 -15.21 11.70
N GLY A 99 -15.35 -15.64 10.45
CA GLY A 99 -16.52 -15.69 9.57
C GLY A 99 -16.98 -14.31 9.09
N ILE A 100 -16.12 -13.31 9.19
CA ILE A 100 -16.43 -11.96 8.73
C ILE A 100 -16.32 -11.92 7.20
N LYS A 101 -17.36 -11.37 6.55
CA LYS A 101 -17.36 -11.24 5.10
C LYS A 101 -17.20 -9.80 4.69
N ALA A 102 -16.42 -9.55 3.66
CA ALA A 102 -16.32 -8.23 3.04
C ALA A 102 -17.63 -7.88 2.35
N ARG A 103 -17.91 -6.58 2.25
CA ARG A 103 -19.12 -6.08 1.61
C ARG A 103 -18.82 -5.37 0.31
#